data_01171ea17392d8e6b02e7514790d584e
#
_entry.id   01171ea17392d8e6b02e7514790d584e
#
_cell.length_a   1.000
_cell.length_b   1.000
_cell.length_c   1.000
_cell.angle_alpha   90.00
_cell.angle_beta   90.00
_cell.angle_gamma   90.00
#
_symmetry.space_group_name_H-M   'P 1'
#
loop_
_entity.id
_entity.type
_entity.pdbx_description
1 polymer ?
#
loop_
_entity_poly.entity_id
_entity_poly.type
_entity_poly.pdbx_seq_one_letter_code
_entity_poly.pdbx_strand_id
1 'polypeptide(L)'
;MNSNLSRRNLLRGGTALAASAALANSSLSFAAPVPSTSQIRLGIASYTFRKFNQQQLIGFMKDLKSPYLNLKDVHLPMTPFDQIATRAAEYRAAGLTLTAAGTIYFGKDDDDDIKSKFEYVKAAGIPIIVGSPTRQVLPRVEKFVKQYDIKLAIHNHGTEDKQWPSPLDVLEVVKSMDPRIGCCIDVGHTMRTGTDPVAAIKKVGPRLFDLHMKDLANGMVKESQVAVGDGVMPVPAIFRALIDIGYKGNVDLEYEINENDPMPGVTKSFAYMRGVIAGMGLR
;
A
#
# COMPACT_ATOMS: atom_id res chain seq x y z
N MET A 1 -63.19 20.93 45.29
CA MET A 1 -62.27 21.28 46.39
C MET A 1 -60.87 20.95 45.94
N ASN A 2 -60.11 22.01 45.63
CA ASN A 2 -58.74 21.91 45.12
C ASN A 2 -57.79 21.70 46.31
N SER A 3 -56.91 20.71 46.21
CA SER A 3 -55.71 20.65 47.05
C SER A 3 -54.45 20.63 46.21
N ASN A 4 -53.76 21.77 46.18
CA ASN A 4 -52.48 21.96 45.65
C ASN A 4 -51.43 21.17 46.40
N LEU A 5 -50.79 20.19 45.77
CA LEU A 5 -49.57 19.56 46.27
C LEU A 5 -48.33 20.38 45.82
N SER A 6 -47.79 21.13 46.76
CA SER A 6 -46.57 21.92 46.62
C SER A 6 -45.33 21.01 46.59
N ARG A 7 -44.41 21.30 45.65
CA ARG A 7 -43.10 20.63 45.47
C ARG A 7 -42.19 20.69 46.72
N ARG A 8 -42.59 21.42 47.77
CA ARG A 8 -41.83 21.61 48.99
C ARG A 8 -42.02 20.52 50.03
N ASN A 9 -43.07 19.68 49.92
CA ASN A 9 -43.40 18.63 50.94
C ASN A 9 -42.82 17.25 50.59
N LEU A 10 -42.05 17.11 49.48
CA LEU A 10 -41.47 15.82 49.11
C LEU A 10 -40.05 15.58 49.69
N LEU A 11 -39.52 16.54 50.50
CA LEU A 11 -38.16 16.47 51.02
C LEU A 11 -38.08 16.26 52.54
N ARG A 12 -39.17 15.92 53.20
CA ARG A 12 -39.16 15.64 54.66
C ARG A 12 -39.90 14.36 54.94
N GLY A 13 -39.26 13.24 54.86
CA GLY A 13 -39.81 11.96 55.30
C GLY A 13 -39.11 10.77 54.60
N GLY A 14 -37.95 10.44 55.03
CA GLY A 14 -37.31 9.23 54.61
C GLY A 14 -36.20 8.83 55.56
N THR A 15 -36.59 8.19 56.59
CA THR A 15 -35.72 7.48 57.53
C THR A 15 -34.92 6.40 56.85
N ALA A 16 -33.70 6.25 57.28
CA ALA A 16 -32.66 5.32 56.83
C ALA A 16 -33.15 3.85 56.78
N LEU A 17 -32.95 3.23 55.64
CA LEU A 17 -32.70 1.79 55.55
C LEU A 17 -31.32 1.64 54.86
N ALA A 18 -30.35 1.27 55.66
CA ALA A 18 -29.05 0.84 55.16
C ALA A 18 -29.21 -0.54 54.51
N ALA A 19 -29.30 -0.56 53.18
CA ALA A 19 -29.13 -1.76 52.39
C ALA A 19 -27.71 -1.74 51.83
N SER A 20 -26.85 -2.59 52.40
CA SER A 20 -25.51 -2.85 51.92
C SER A 20 -25.58 -3.55 50.56
N ALA A 21 -25.65 -2.79 49.48
CA ALA A 21 -25.43 -3.32 48.16
C ALA A 21 -23.90 -3.28 47.90
N ALA A 22 -23.27 -4.45 48.00
CA ALA A 22 -21.93 -4.66 47.49
C ALA A 22 -21.96 -4.43 45.97
N LEU A 23 -21.66 -3.21 45.54
CA LEU A 23 -21.33 -2.92 44.15
C LEU A 23 -20.01 -3.64 43.84
N ALA A 24 -20.13 -4.81 43.22
CA ALA A 24 -19.02 -5.40 42.52
C ALA A 24 -18.60 -4.40 41.42
N ASN A 25 -17.56 -3.63 41.70
CA ASN A 25 -16.83 -2.86 40.69
C ASN A 25 -16.20 -3.86 39.70
N SER A 26 -16.98 -4.34 38.74
CA SER A 26 -16.42 -4.86 37.50
C SER A 26 -15.85 -3.66 36.76
N SER A 27 -14.64 -3.29 37.12
CA SER A 27 -13.79 -2.45 36.25
C SER A 27 -13.66 -3.20 34.94
N LEU A 28 -14.44 -2.79 33.94
CA LEU A 28 -14.11 -3.09 32.54
C LEU A 28 -12.74 -2.48 32.30
N SER A 29 -11.70 -3.27 32.56
CA SER A 29 -10.36 -2.95 32.16
C SER A 29 -10.35 -3.00 30.65
N PHE A 30 -10.55 -1.86 30.00
CA PHE A 30 -10.14 -1.69 28.62
C PHE A 30 -8.63 -1.91 28.64
N ALA A 31 -8.19 -3.09 28.21
CA ALA A 31 -6.79 -3.33 27.95
C ALA A 31 -6.32 -2.19 27.03
N ALA A 32 -5.38 -1.39 27.50
CA ALA A 32 -4.79 -0.36 26.68
C ALA A 32 -4.32 -1.05 25.39
N PRO A 33 -4.63 -0.51 24.21
CA PRO A 33 -4.21 -1.12 22.97
C PRO A 33 -2.69 -1.23 23.03
N VAL A 34 -2.16 -2.46 22.93
CA VAL A 34 -0.73 -2.71 22.81
C VAL A 34 -0.28 -1.91 21.60
N PRO A 35 0.71 -1.00 21.70
CA PRO A 35 1.16 -0.23 20.57
C PRO A 35 1.64 -1.22 19.50
N SER A 36 0.88 -1.38 18.43
CA SER A 36 1.32 -2.14 17.27
C SER A 36 2.50 -1.41 16.67
N THR A 37 3.69 -1.99 16.72
CA THR A 37 4.90 -1.46 16.08
C THR A 37 4.84 -1.58 14.54
N SER A 38 3.76 -2.12 14.01
CA SER A 38 3.49 -2.26 12.58
C SER A 38 2.83 -0.99 12.06
N GLN A 39 3.61 -0.10 11.49
CA GLN A 39 3.09 1.08 10.81
C GLN A 39 2.79 0.75 9.34
N ILE A 40 1.57 1.05 8.90
CA ILE A 40 1.25 1.10 7.47
C ILE A 40 1.89 2.36 6.90
N ARG A 41 2.84 2.20 5.99
CA ARG A 41 3.53 3.30 5.32
C ARG A 41 2.85 3.60 4.00
N LEU A 42 2.16 4.74 3.92
CA LEU A 42 1.50 5.18 2.69
C LEU A 42 2.52 5.87 1.78
N GLY A 43 2.56 5.43 0.54
CA GLY A 43 3.41 5.95 -0.52
C GLY A 43 2.62 6.21 -1.81
N ILE A 44 3.36 6.53 -2.86
CA ILE A 44 2.84 6.76 -4.20
C ILE A 44 3.63 5.91 -5.20
N ALA A 45 2.91 5.19 -6.06
CA ALA A 45 3.42 4.73 -7.34
C ALA A 45 3.39 5.93 -8.32
N SER A 46 4.55 6.41 -8.73
CA SER A 46 4.66 7.70 -9.42
C SER A 46 3.96 7.73 -10.79
N TYR A 47 3.59 6.58 -11.33
CA TYR A 47 2.74 6.51 -12.51
C TYR A 47 1.41 7.27 -12.36
N THR A 48 0.91 7.41 -11.13
CA THR A 48 -0.19 8.31 -10.75
C THR A 48 -0.03 9.71 -11.34
N PHE A 49 1.20 10.20 -11.37
CA PHE A 49 1.56 11.55 -11.83
C PHE A 49 2.29 11.57 -13.17
N ARG A 50 2.08 10.58 -14.03
CA ARG A 50 2.80 10.36 -15.30
C ARG A 50 2.77 11.52 -16.29
N LYS A 51 1.84 12.47 -16.13
CA LYS A 51 1.74 13.68 -16.96
C LYS A 51 2.54 14.88 -16.41
N PHE A 52 3.18 14.72 -15.27
CA PHE A 52 3.88 15.80 -14.57
C PHE A 52 5.39 15.52 -14.54
N ASN A 53 6.17 16.57 -14.39
CA ASN A 53 7.63 16.45 -14.31
C ASN A 53 8.09 16.17 -12.86
N GLN A 54 9.41 15.93 -12.70
CA GLN A 54 10.02 15.63 -11.40
C GLN A 54 9.76 16.69 -10.34
N GLN A 55 9.83 17.99 -10.67
CA GLN A 55 9.64 19.06 -9.69
C GLN A 55 8.19 19.13 -9.23
N GLN A 56 7.24 18.95 -10.14
CA GLN A 56 5.83 18.88 -9.80
C GLN A 56 5.53 17.66 -8.92
N LEU A 57 6.08 16.47 -9.27
CA LEU A 57 5.95 15.27 -8.43
C LEU A 57 6.46 15.51 -7.02
N ILE A 58 7.65 16.13 -6.86
CA ILE A 58 8.19 16.48 -5.54
C ILE A 58 7.24 17.42 -4.77
N GLY A 59 6.64 18.39 -5.47
CA GLY A 59 5.63 19.30 -4.90
C GLY A 59 4.42 18.53 -4.37
N PHE A 60 3.83 17.66 -5.19
CA PHE A 60 2.69 16.82 -4.80
C PHE A 60 3.00 15.91 -3.61
N MET A 61 4.18 15.31 -3.56
CA MET A 61 4.58 14.48 -2.43
C MET A 61 4.67 15.28 -1.12
N LYS A 62 5.14 16.54 -1.18
CA LYS A 62 5.16 17.46 -0.02
C LYS A 62 3.74 17.82 0.41
N ASP A 63 2.85 18.17 -0.53
CA ASP A 63 1.46 18.51 -0.23
C ASP A 63 0.73 17.32 0.42
N LEU A 64 0.98 16.11 -0.07
CA LEU A 64 0.45 14.87 0.49
C LEU A 64 1.08 14.49 1.84
N LYS A 65 2.19 15.12 2.24
CA LYS A 65 2.99 14.73 3.41
C LYS A 65 3.31 13.24 3.42
N SER A 66 3.68 12.70 2.25
CA SER A 66 4.09 11.30 2.08
C SER A 66 5.53 11.25 1.59
N PRO A 67 6.45 10.65 2.35
CA PRO A 67 7.85 10.59 1.95
C PRO A 67 8.19 9.38 1.07
N TYR A 68 7.29 8.42 0.86
CA TYR A 68 7.58 7.14 0.21
C TYR A 68 7.18 7.17 -1.25
N LEU A 69 8.11 6.78 -2.14
CA LEU A 69 7.95 6.90 -3.58
C LEU A 69 8.46 5.67 -4.31
N ASN A 70 7.57 4.99 -5.03
CA ASN A 70 7.90 3.99 -6.04
C ASN A 70 8.01 4.71 -7.39
N LEU A 71 9.20 4.74 -7.99
CA LEU A 71 9.49 5.55 -9.17
C LEU A 71 9.28 4.79 -10.48
N LYS A 72 8.45 5.37 -11.36
CA LYS A 72 8.34 4.98 -12.76
C LYS A 72 9.42 5.69 -13.60
N ASP A 73 9.84 5.07 -14.70
CA ASP A 73 10.85 5.57 -15.63
C ASP A 73 10.53 6.96 -16.23
N VAL A 74 9.26 7.33 -16.32
CA VAL A 74 8.85 8.69 -16.73
C VAL A 74 9.39 9.77 -15.77
N HIS A 75 9.61 9.44 -14.51
CA HIS A 75 10.13 10.37 -13.49
C HIS A 75 11.60 10.15 -13.16
N LEU A 76 12.12 8.96 -13.43
CA LEU A 76 13.55 8.65 -13.36
C LEU A 76 13.94 7.85 -14.61
N PRO A 77 14.22 8.51 -15.74
CA PRO A 77 14.59 7.84 -16.99
C PRO A 77 15.86 6.99 -16.84
N MET A 78 15.86 5.81 -17.47
CA MET A 78 17.02 4.91 -17.49
C MET A 78 18.20 5.48 -18.30
N THR A 79 17.94 6.49 -19.14
CA THR A 79 18.93 7.15 -19.99
C THR A 79 18.79 8.67 -19.91
N PRO A 80 19.92 9.41 -19.95
CA PRO A 80 21.29 8.90 -19.96
C PRO A 80 21.70 8.35 -18.57
N PHE A 81 22.48 7.28 -18.55
CA PHE A 81 22.81 6.51 -17.34
C PHE A 81 23.57 7.34 -16.28
N ASP A 82 24.47 8.21 -16.69
CA ASP A 82 25.28 9.08 -15.82
C ASP A 82 24.45 10.09 -15.01
N GLN A 83 23.20 10.35 -15.37
CA GLN A 83 22.29 11.24 -14.65
C GLN A 83 21.45 10.55 -13.60
N ILE A 84 21.36 9.22 -13.60
CA ILE A 84 20.45 8.48 -12.71
C ILE A 84 20.73 8.77 -11.24
N ALA A 85 21.99 8.65 -10.81
CA ALA A 85 22.38 8.88 -9.42
C ALA A 85 22.08 10.32 -8.97
N THR A 86 22.35 11.31 -9.82
CA THR A 86 22.09 12.74 -9.52
C THR A 86 20.59 12.99 -9.38
N ARG A 87 19.78 12.54 -10.32
CA ARG A 87 18.32 12.70 -10.27
C ARG A 87 17.71 12.00 -9.06
N ALA A 88 18.20 10.79 -8.73
CA ALA A 88 17.77 10.08 -7.53
C ALA A 88 18.14 10.82 -6.23
N ALA A 89 19.32 11.49 -6.21
CA ALA A 89 19.74 12.31 -5.09
C ALA A 89 18.85 13.56 -4.90
N GLU A 90 18.33 14.15 -5.99
CA GLU A 90 17.40 15.30 -5.90
C GLU A 90 16.09 14.92 -5.16
N TYR A 91 15.54 13.74 -5.42
CA TYR A 91 14.39 13.24 -4.65
C TYR A 91 14.71 13.10 -3.17
N ARG A 92 15.87 12.52 -2.83
CA ARG A 92 16.30 12.36 -1.43
C ARG A 92 16.55 13.69 -0.75
N ALA A 93 17.17 14.66 -1.45
CA ALA A 93 17.37 16.01 -0.95
C ALA A 93 16.04 16.73 -0.68
N ALA A 94 14.98 16.37 -1.40
CA ALA A 94 13.62 16.85 -1.14
C ALA A 94 12.93 16.14 0.03
N GLY A 95 13.60 15.20 0.73
CA GLY A 95 13.07 14.44 1.86
C GLY A 95 12.31 13.17 1.48
N LEU A 96 12.43 12.71 0.22
CA LEU A 96 11.73 11.50 -0.23
C LEU A 96 12.60 10.26 -0.08
N THR A 97 11.97 9.15 0.25
CA THR A 97 12.54 7.81 0.29
C THR A 97 12.12 7.05 -0.96
N LEU A 98 13.09 6.67 -1.79
CA LEU A 98 12.84 5.86 -2.98
C LEU A 98 12.73 4.40 -2.56
N THR A 99 11.52 3.85 -2.62
CA THR A 99 11.19 2.54 -2.06
C THR A 99 11.29 1.42 -3.08
N ALA A 100 10.88 1.71 -4.32
CA ALA A 100 10.92 0.78 -5.43
C ALA A 100 11.08 1.54 -6.75
N ALA A 101 11.42 0.82 -7.82
CA ALA A 101 11.41 1.31 -9.20
C ALA A 101 10.57 0.38 -10.07
N GLY A 102 9.61 0.93 -10.79
CA GLY A 102 8.79 0.10 -11.72
C GLY A 102 7.47 0.75 -12.15
N THR A 103 6.67 0.03 -12.95
CA THR A 103 6.91 -1.37 -13.37
C THR A 103 8.00 -1.42 -14.45
N ILE A 104 9.02 -2.26 -14.24
CA ILE A 104 10.08 -2.55 -15.21
C ILE A 104 9.77 -3.88 -15.90
N TYR A 105 9.72 -3.88 -17.22
CA TYR A 105 9.42 -5.06 -18.02
C TYR A 105 10.69 -5.80 -18.43
N PHE A 106 10.73 -7.14 -18.25
CA PHE A 106 11.80 -8.02 -18.68
C PHE A 106 11.25 -8.98 -19.75
N GLY A 107 11.14 -8.49 -20.97
CA GLY A 107 10.61 -9.24 -22.11
C GLY A 107 11.68 -9.92 -22.97
N LYS A 108 12.95 -9.53 -22.82
CA LYS A 108 14.06 -10.06 -23.63
C LYS A 108 14.87 -11.07 -22.81
N ASP A 109 15.12 -12.22 -23.41
CA ASP A 109 16.00 -13.25 -22.84
C ASP A 109 17.47 -12.96 -23.16
N ASP A 110 17.97 -11.83 -22.63
CA ASP A 110 19.26 -11.25 -22.93
C ASP A 110 19.90 -10.68 -21.66
N ASP A 111 21.17 -11.07 -21.41
CA ASP A 111 21.88 -10.69 -20.18
C ASP A 111 22.17 -9.18 -20.12
N ASP A 112 22.49 -8.53 -21.24
CA ASP A 112 22.81 -7.10 -21.25
C ASP A 112 21.56 -6.25 -21.02
N ASP A 113 20.40 -6.65 -21.60
CA ASP A 113 19.11 -6.01 -21.36
C ASP A 113 18.72 -6.12 -19.87
N ILE A 114 18.86 -7.30 -19.27
CA ILE A 114 18.53 -7.51 -17.86
C ILE A 114 19.51 -6.75 -16.97
N LYS A 115 20.81 -6.86 -17.23
CA LYS A 115 21.88 -6.19 -16.50
C LYS A 115 21.66 -4.68 -16.45
N SER A 116 21.35 -4.05 -17.59
CA SER A 116 21.14 -2.61 -17.69
C SER A 116 20.04 -2.11 -16.72
N LYS A 117 18.97 -2.91 -16.51
CA LYS A 117 17.86 -2.60 -15.59
C LYS A 117 18.27 -2.72 -14.14
N PHE A 118 19.10 -3.71 -13.80
CA PHE A 118 19.65 -3.84 -12.44
C PHE A 118 20.67 -2.74 -12.15
N GLU A 119 21.52 -2.39 -13.10
CA GLU A 119 22.48 -1.28 -12.97
C GLU A 119 21.77 0.05 -12.78
N TYR A 120 20.69 0.31 -13.53
CA TYR A 120 19.83 1.47 -13.35
C TYR A 120 19.32 1.57 -11.90
N VAL A 121 18.69 0.51 -11.37
CA VAL A 121 18.12 0.52 -10.04
C VAL A 121 19.21 0.64 -8.95
N LYS A 122 20.37 0.00 -9.17
CA LYS A 122 21.55 0.12 -8.30
C LYS A 122 22.11 1.55 -8.30
N ALA A 123 22.26 2.17 -9.49
CA ALA A 123 22.72 3.56 -9.61
C ALA A 123 21.76 4.55 -8.92
N ALA A 124 20.46 4.28 -9.01
CA ALA A 124 19.44 5.03 -8.29
C ALA A 124 19.45 4.77 -6.77
N GLY A 125 20.16 3.74 -6.27
CA GLY A 125 20.16 3.35 -4.87
C GLY A 125 18.79 2.89 -4.37
N ILE A 126 18.00 2.22 -5.22
CA ILE A 126 16.65 1.72 -4.94
C ILE A 126 16.75 0.23 -4.59
N PRO A 127 16.07 -0.24 -3.51
CA PRO A 127 16.25 -1.61 -3.04
C PRO A 127 15.36 -2.66 -3.71
N ILE A 128 14.30 -2.23 -4.41
CA ILE A 128 13.27 -3.11 -4.97
C ILE A 128 12.99 -2.73 -6.42
N ILE A 129 13.00 -3.72 -7.30
CA ILE A 129 12.41 -3.62 -8.63
C ILE A 129 10.97 -4.11 -8.54
N VAL A 130 10.00 -3.25 -8.82
CA VAL A 130 8.65 -3.70 -9.20
C VAL A 130 8.71 -4.06 -10.67
N GLY A 131 8.58 -5.34 -10.99
CA GLY A 131 8.88 -5.84 -12.33
C GLY A 131 7.81 -6.75 -12.91
N SER A 132 7.83 -6.87 -14.24
CA SER A 132 7.00 -7.82 -14.98
C SER A 132 7.89 -8.61 -15.95
N PRO A 133 8.63 -9.63 -15.47
CA PRO A 133 9.37 -10.53 -16.33
C PRO A 133 8.40 -11.49 -17.04
N THR A 134 8.72 -11.93 -18.26
CA THR A 134 8.04 -13.11 -18.79
C THR A 134 8.44 -14.34 -17.98
N ARG A 135 7.58 -15.35 -17.92
CA ARG A 135 7.89 -16.63 -17.22
C ARG A 135 9.16 -17.28 -17.79
N GLN A 136 9.39 -17.15 -19.08
CA GLN A 136 10.58 -17.68 -19.75
C GLN A 136 11.86 -16.98 -19.29
N VAL A 137 11.83 -15.67 -19.11
CA VAL A 137 13.00 -14.86 -18.77
C VAL A 137 13.29 -14.87 -17.26
N LEU A 138 12.28 -15.15 -16.42
CA LEU A 138 12.39 -15.08 -14.97
C LEU A 138 13.57 -15.89 -14.38
N PRO A 139 13.89 -17.12 -14.81
CA PRO A 139 15.05 -17.85 -14.30
C PRO A 139 16.39 -17.15 -14.58
N ARG A 140 16.47 -16.39 -15.69
CA ARG A 140 17.65 -15.58 -15.98
C ARG A 140 17.71 -14.35 -15.10
N VAL A 141 16.58 -13.66 -14.89
CA VAL A 141 16.46 -12.52 -13.96
C VAL A 141 16.86 -12.89 -12.53
N GLU A 142 16.55 -14.12 -12.07
CA GLU A 142 16.96 -14.62 -10.77
C GLU A 142 18.48 -14.56 -10.55
N LYS A 143 19.29 -14.81 -11.59
CA LYS A 143 20.75 -14.71 -11.49
C LYS A 143 21.18 -13.29 -11.12
N PHE A 144 20.54 -12.28 -11.73
CA PHE A 144 20.82 -10.87 -11.47
C PHE A 144 20.29 -10.41 -10.12
N VAL A 145 19.13 -10.92 -9.66
CA VAL A 145 18.64 -10.71 -8.29
C VAL A 145 19.71 -11.13 -7.28
N LYS A 146 20.31 -12.30 -7.47
CA LYS A 146 21.40 -12.83 -6.60
C LYS A 146 22.68 -11.98 -6.72
N GLN A 147 23.07 -11.61 -7.93
CA GLN A 147 24.31 -10.87 -8.22
C GLN A 147 24.28 -9.44 -7.67
N TYR A 148 23.16 -8.76 -7.80
CA TYR A 148 23.01 -7.34 -7.42
C TYR A 148 22.50 -7.16 -6.00
N ASP A 149 21.98 -8.21 -5.35
CA ASP A 149 21.29 -8.18 -4.06
C ASP A 149 20.11 -7.20 -4.03
N ILE A 150 19.37 -7.13 -5.15
CA ILE A 150 18.19 -6.30 -5.32
C ILE A 150 16.96 -7.20 -5.39
N LYS A 151 15.92 -6.85 -4.63
CA LYS A 151 14.66 -7.60 -4.63
C LYS A 151 13.90 -7.36 -5.93
N LEU A 152 13.21 -8.41 -6.38
CA LEU A 152 12.23 -8.34 -7.47
C LEU A 152 10.84 -8.61 -6.91
N ALA A 153 9.96 -7.62 -6.98
CA ALA A 153 8.55 -7.72 -6.67
C ALA A 153 7.76 -7.83 -7.99
N ILE A 154 7.29 -9.02 -8.33
CA ILE A 154 6.54 -9.23 -9.58
C ILE A 154 5.13 -8.66 -9.41
N HIS A 155 4.78 -7.73 -10.30
CA HIS A 155 3.50 -7.03 -10.32
C HIS A 155 2.45 -7.83 -11.11
N ASN A 156 1.25 -8.01 -10.54
CA ASN A 156 0.12 -8.62 -11.24
C ASN A 156 -0.75 -7.55 -11.91
N HIS A 157 -1.25 -7.84 -13.14
CA HIS A 157 -1.97 -6.86 -13.97
C HIS A 157 -3.43 -7.24 -14.27
N GLY A 158 -3.98 -8.28 -13.62
CA GLY A 158 -5.37 -8.72 -13.83
C GLY A 158 -5.52 -9.66 -15.02
N THR A 159 -6.76 -9.87 -15.45
CA THR A 159 -7.15 -10.89 -16.44
C THR A 159 -6.53 -10.68 -17.81
N GLU A 160 -6.09 -9.47 -18.13
CA GLU A 160 -5.47 -9.13 -19.43
C GLU A 160 -4.01 -9.59 -19.50
N ASP A 161 -3.33 -9.73 -18.38
CA ASP A 161 -1.95 -10.22 -18.33
C ASP A 161 -1.90 -11.73 -18.34
N LYS A 162 -1.39 -12.30 -19.44
CA LYS A 162 -1.20 -13.74 -19.57
C LYS A 162 -0.06 -14.30 -18.74
N GLN A 163 0.85 -13.46 -18.27
CA GLN A 163 2.01 -13.86 -17.47
C GLN A 163 1.65 -13.92 -15.99
N TRP A 164 1.11 -12.80 -15.48
CA TRP A 164 0.89 -12.57 -14.05
C TRP A 164 -0.49 -11.97 -13.80
N PRO A 165 -1.60 -12.70 -14.03
CA PRO A 165 -2.94 -12.17 -13.81
C PRO A 165 -3.20 -11.89 -12.32
N SER A 166 -2.79 -12.77 -11.41
CA SER A 166 -3.00 -12.61 -9.97
C SER A 166 -1.71 -12.82 -9.16
N PRO A 167 -1.63 -12.33 -7.93
CA PRO A 167 -0.46 -12.57 -7.07
C PRO A 167 -0.30 -14.05 -6.70
N LEU A 168 -1.36 -14.85 -6.81
CA LEU A 168 -1.28 -16.30 -6.57
C LEU A 168 -0.55 -17.03 -7.68
N ASP A 169 -0.68 -16.55 -8.93
CA ASP A 169 0.10 -17.07 -10.06
C ASP A 169 1.58 -16.73 -9.92
N VAL A 170 1.88 -15.54 -9.39
CA VAL A 170 3.25 -15.17 -9.05
C VAL A 170 3.79 -16.09 -7.96
N LEU A 171 3.07 -16.22 -6.85
CA LEU A 171 3.49 -17.04 -5.70
C LEU A 171 3.78 -18.48 -6.10
N GLU A 172 2.95 -19.07 -6.95
CA GLU A 172 3.11 -20.46 -7.40
C GLU A 172 4.49 -20.69 -8.03
N VAL A 173 4.98 -19.72 -8.77
CA VAL A 173 6.30 -19.80 -9.42
C VAL A 173 7.41 -19.45 -8.45
N VAL A 174 7.29 -18.32 -7.74
CA VAL A 174 8.40 -17.76 -6.96
C VAL A 174 8.66 -18.47 -5.63
N LYS A 175 7.72 -19.30 -5.14
CA LYS A 175 7.86 -20.03 -3.87
C LYS A 175 9.11 -20.92 -3.82
N SER A 176 9.55 -21.43 -4.98
CA SER A 176 10.73 -22.29 -5.13
C SER A 176 12.00 -21.54 -5.55
N MET A 177 11.90 -20.22 -5.80
CA MET A 177 12.99 -19.37 -6.25
C MET A 177 13.69 -18.65 -5.08
N ASP A 178 14.72 -17.90 -5.39
CA ASP A 178 15.44 -17.07 -4.41
C ASP A 178 14.47 -16.23 -3.55
N PRO A 179 14.68 -16.17 -2.22
CA PRO A 179 13.78 -15.44 -1.32
C PRO A 179 13.68 -13.94 -1.60
N ARG A 180 14.56 -13.36 -2.41
CA ARG A 180 14.49 -11.97 -2.87
C ARG A 180 13.56 -11.75 -4.05
N ILE A 181 12.92 -12.82 -4.57
CA ILE A 181 11.86 -12.72 -5.59
C ILE A 181 10.52 -12.95 -4.91
N GLY A 182 9.59 -12.03 -5.09
CA GLY A 182 8.27 -12.05 -4.45
C GLY A 182 7.24 -11.29 -5.27
N CYS A 183 6.22 -10.77 -4.60
CA CYS A 183 5.08 -10.12 -5.20
C CYS A 183 5.07 -8.61 -4.91
N CYS A 184 4.68 -7.83 -5.90
CA CYS A 184 4.00 -6.56 -5.75
C CYS A 184 2.52 -6.83 -6.02
N ILE A 185 1.67 -6.77 -4.98
CA ILE A 185 0.24 -7.00 -5.15
C ILE A 185 -0.44 -5.70 -5.55
N ASP A 186 -0.98 -5.65 -6.77
CA ASP A 186 -2.00 -4.65 -7.11
C ASP A 186 -3.37 -5.19 -6.69
N VAL A 187 -3.99 -4.55 -5.71
CA VAL A 187 -5.25 -5.04 -5.13
C VAL A 187 -6.42 -4.92 -6.08
N GLY A 188 -6.44 -3.89 -6.95
CA GLY A 188 -7.49 -3.71 -7.95
C GLY A 188 -7.40 -4.76 -9.05
N HIS A 189 -6.21 -4.97 -9.59
CA HIS A 189 -5.97 -6.05 -10.56
C HIS A 189 -6.26 -7.43 -9.96
N THR A 190 -5.93 -7.65 -8.69
CA THR A 190 -6.25 -8.90 -7.99
C THR A 190 -7.75 -9.13 -7.91
N MET A 191 -8.52 -8.12 -7.47
CA MET A 191 -9.98 -8.20 -7.38
C MET A 191 -10.62 -8.57 -8.72
N ARG A 192 -10.15 -7.98 -9.82
CA ARG A 192 -10.67 -8.24 -11.18
C ARG A 192 -10.48 -9.68 -11.67
N THR A 193 -9.59 -10.45 -11.07
CA THR A 193 -9.46 -11.90 -11.35
C THR A 193 -10.44 -12.74 -10.55
N GLY A 194 -11.30 -12.16 -9.73
CA GLY A 194 -12.14 -12.87 -8.77
C GLY A 194 -11.38 -13.35 -7.53
N THR A 195 -10.09 -12.97 -7.39
CA THR A 195 -9.29 -13.31 -6.21
C THR A 195 -9.54 -12.29 -5.10
N ASP A 196 -9.86 -12.77 -3.89
CA ASP A 196 -9.95 -11.92 -2.71
C ASP A 196 -8.56 -11.36 -2.34
N PRO A 197 -8.33 -10.03 -2.39
CA PRO A 197 -7.04 -9.44 -2.09
C PRO A 197 -6.60 -9.68 -0.64
N VAL A 198 -7.51 -9.79 0.31
CA VAL A 198 -7.20 -10.08 1.73
C VAL A 198 -6.64 -11.49 1.88
N ALA A 199 -7.29 -12.46 1.25
CA ALA A 199 -6.80 -13.84 1.24
C ALA A 199 -5.47 -13.97 0.49
N ALA A 200 -5.30 -13.25 -0.62
CA ALA A 200 -4.06 -13.23 -1.39
C ALA A 200 -2.88 -12.67 -0.58
N ILE A 201 -3.07 -11.54 0.12
CA ILE A 201 -2.06 -10.95 1.00
C ILE A 201 -1.60 -11.95 2.06
N LYS A 202 -2.55 -12.60 2.75
CA LYS A 202 -2.24 -13.59 3.78
C LYS A 202 -1.47 -14.79 3.21
N LYS A 203 -1.85 -15.25 2.03
CA LYS A 203 -1.22 -16.41 1.38
C LYS A 203 0.18 -16.09 0.85
N VAL A 204 0.38 -14.90 0.28
CA VAL A 204 1.70 -14.44 -0.19
C VAL A 204 2.66 -14.24 1.00
N GLY A 205 2.15 -13.68 2.11
CA GLY A 205 2.89 -13.59 3.36
C GLY A 205 4.25 -12.91 3.20
N PRO A 206 5.37 -13.58 3.60
CA PRO A 206 6.71 -12.97 3.59
C PRO A 206 7.28 -12.70 2.19
N ARG A 207 6.61 -13.16 1.13
CA ARG A 207 6.97 -12.86 -0.26
C ARG A 207 6.30 -11.57 -0.78
N LEU A 208 5.52 -10.87 0.03
CA LEU A 208 4.98 -9.55 -0.30
C LEU A 208 6.03 -8.46 -0.05
N PHE A 209 6.50 -7.79 -1.10
CA PHE A 209 7.54 -6.78 -1.02
C PHE A 209 7.04 -5.37 -1.29
N ASP A 210 5.97 -5.25 -2.09
CA ASP A 210 5.32 -3.99 -2.42
C ASP A 210 3.82 -4.20 -2.62
N LEU A 211 3.02 -3.15 -2.50
CA LEU A 211 1.58 -3.21 -2.70
C LEU A 211 1.10 -1.92 -3.38
N HIS A 212 0.46 -2.10 -4.54
CA HIS A 212 -0.25 -1.02 -5.20
C HIS A 212 -1.70 -0.98 -4.74
N MET A 213 -2.07 0.15 -4.12
CA MET A 213 -3.44 0.38 -3.65
C MET A 213 -4.26 1.04 -4.75
N LYS A 214 -5.41 0.46 -5.02
CA LYS A 214 -6.46 0.96 -5.90
C LYS A 214 -7.82 0.74 -5.27
N ASP A 215 -8.82 1.51 -5.68
CA ASP A 215 -10.23 1.22 -5.39
C ASP A 215 -11.05 1.23 -6.67
N LEU A 216 -12.08 0.42 -6.72
CA LEU A 216 -12.91 0.18 -7.88
C LEU A 216 -14.37 0.37 -7.52
N ALA A 217 -15.14 1.09 -8.34
CA ALA A 217 -16.59 1.16 -8.18
C ALA A 217 -17.25 -0.22 -8.41
N ASN A 218 -16.64 -1.04 -9.28
CA ASN A 218 -17.03 -2.43 -9.52
C ASN A 218 -15.76 -3.31 -9.60
N GLY A 219 -15.62 -4.26 -8.68
CA GLY A 219 -14.44 -5.09 -8.55
C GLY A 219 -14.10 -5.95 -9.77
N MET A 220 -15.02 -6.14 -10.71
CA MET A 220 -14.83 -6.97 -11.91
C MET A 220 -14.62 -6.14 -13.18
N VAL A 221 -14.70 -4.82 -13.13
CA VAL A 221 -14.63 -3.93 -14.30
C VAL A 221 -13.31 -3.14 -14.30
N LYS A 222 -12.60 -3.19 -15.43
CA LYS A 222 -11.26 -2.58 -15.57
C LYS A 222 -11.29 -1.04 -15.42
N GLU A 223 -12.24 -0.41 -16.09
CA GLU A 223 -12.35 1.06 -16.15
C GLU A 223 -13.21 1.61 -15.00
N SER A 224 -13.23 0.93 -13.86
CA SER A 224 -14.05 1.32 -12.70
C SER A 224 -13.26 1.92 -11.56
N GLN A 225 -12.00 2.31 -11.77
CA GLN A 225 -11.20 2.93 -10.73
C GLN A 225 -11.85 4.21 -10.20
N VAL A 226 -11.82 4.35 -8.88
CA VAL A 226 -12.29 5.53 -8.14
C VAL A 226 -11.25 5.92 -7.08
N ALA A 227 -11.47 7.05 -6.39
CA ALA A 227 -10.65 7.38 -5.24
C ALA A 227 -10.83 6.33 -4.13
N VAL A 228 -9.75 6.00 -3.42
CA VAL A 228 -9.82 5.02 -2.32
C VAL A 228 -10.80 5.49 -1.27
N GLY A 229 -11.76 4.64 -0.96
CA GLY A 229 -12.89 4.91 -0.07
C GLY A 229 -14.21 5.22 -0.77
N ASP A 230 -14.21 5.36 -2.11
CA ASP A 230 -15.42 5.55 -2.91
C ASP A 230 -15.89 4.25 -3.56
N GLY A 231 -15.11 3.20 -3.48
CA GLY A 231 -15.37 1.94 -4.16
C GLY A 231 -15.72 0.78 -3.23
N VAL A 232 -15.51 -0.42 -3.75
CA VAL A 232 -15.88 -1.68 -3.08
C VAL A 232 -14.68 -2.40 -2.44
N MET A 233 -13.47 -1.84 -2.53
CA MET A 233 -12.30 -2.49 -1.97
C MET A 233 -12.33 -2.53 -0.45
N PRO A 234 -12.08 -3.69 0.18
CA PRO A 234 -12.15 -3.84 1.64
C PRO A 234 -10.88 -3.28 2.32
N VAL A 235 -10.62 -1.96 2.16
CA VAL A 235 -9.38 -1.29 2.59
C VAL A 235 -9.03 -1.56 4.07
N PRO A 236 -9.99 -1.49 5.03
CA PRO A 236 -9.67 -1.82 6.42
C PRO A 236 -9.20 -3.27 6.60
N ALA A 237 -9.81 -4.23 5.89
CA ALA A 237 -9.42 -5.64 5.95
C ALA A 237 -8.06 -5.90 5.27
N ILE A 238 -7.76 -5.19 4.17
CA ILE A 238 -6.45 -5.21 3.52
C ILE A 238 -5.37 -4.74 4.50
N PHE A 239 -5.57 -3.58 5.17
CA PHE A 239 -4.61 -3.06 6.15
C PHE A 239 -4.44 -4.01 7.33
N ARG A 240 -5.53 -4.62 7.83
CA ARG A 240 -5.46 -5.64 8.88
C ARG A 240 -4.62 -6.83 8.44
N ALA A 241 -4.84 -7.34 7.22
CA ALA A 241 -4.07 -8.46 6.70
C ALA A 241 -2.57 -8.13 6.58
N LEU A 242 -2.22 -6.91 6.15
CA LEU A 242 -0.82 -6.45 6.10
C LEU A 242 -0.17 -6.45 7.49
N ILE A 243 -0.91 -6.01 8.51
CA ILE A 243 -0.43 -6.03 9.90
C ILE A 243 -0.26 -7.48 10.37
N ASP A 244 -1.25 -8.33 10.13
CA ASP A 244 -1.27 -9.73 10.58
C ASP A 244 -0.07 -10.52 10.02
N ILE A 245 0.36 -10.25 8.79
CA ILE A 245 1.56 -10.88 8.20
C ILE A 245 2.87 -10.18 8.57
N GLY A 246 2.81 -9.10 9.34
CA GLY A 246 3.99 -8.31 9.73
C GLY A 246 4.66 -7.58 8.54
N TYR A 247 3.87 -7.13 7.56
CA TYR A 247 4.36 -6.46 6.37
C TYR A 247 5.22 -5.23 6.70
N LYS A 248 6.36 -5.09 6.02
CA LYS A 248 7.33 -3.99 6.24
C LYS A 248 7.54 -3.12 5.00
N GLY A 249 6.85 -3.40 3.90
CA GLY A 249 6.88 -2.60 2.69
C GLY A 249 6.00 -1.35 2.77
N ASN A 250 5.69 -0.79 1.62
CA ASN A 250 4.82 0.38 1.51
C ASN A 250 3.47 -0.02 0.87
N VAL A 251 2.47 0.81 1.11
CA VAL A 251 1.20 0.80 0.42
C VAL A 251 1.21 2.00 -0.51
N ASP A 252 1.57 1.75 -1.75
CA ASP A 252 1.76 2.79 -2.76
C ASP A 252 0.46 3.00 -3.53
N LEU A 253 -0.17 4.17 -3.37
CA LEU A 253 -1.37 4.50 -4.14
C LEU A 253 -1.01 4.60 -5.62
N GLU A 254 -1.72 3.87 -6.48
CA GLU A 254 -1.64 3.98 -7.93
C GLU A 254 -2.99 4.43 -8.48
N TYR A 255 -3.11 5.76 -8.71
CA TYR A 255 -4.33 6.41 -9.17
C TYR A 255 -4.18 6.76 -10.65
N GLU A 256 -4.83 5.99 -11.53
CA GLU A 256 -4.60 6.04 -12.98
C GLU A 256 -5.64 6.85 -13.75
N ILE A 257 -6.70 7.30 -13.08
CA ILE A 257 -7.76 8.15 -13.67
C ILE A 257 -7.48 9.64 -13.44
N ASN A 258 -8.14 10.50 -14.21
CA ASN A 258 -7.98 11.96 -14.14
C ASN A 258 -6.51 12.38 -14.25
N GLU A 259 -5.77 11.79 -15.21
CA GLU A 259 -4.32 11.92 -15.33
C GLU A 259 -3.79 13.35 -15.48
N ASN A 260 -4.63 14.29 -15.90
CA ASN A 260 -4.28 15.71 -16.03
C ASN A 260 -4.56 16.52 -14.75
N ASP A 261 -5.35 15.99 -13.82
CA ASP A 261 -5.64 16.58 -12.50
C ASP A 261 -5.92 15.49 -11.46
N PRO A 262 -4.92 14.67 -11.09
CA PRO A 262 -5.12 13.56 -10.17
C PRO A 262 -5.20 13.98 -8.69
N MET A 263 -4.69 15.15 -8.34
CA MET A 263 -4.53 15.57 -6.93
C MET A 263 -5.81 15.57 -6.10
N PRO A 264 -6.99 15.96 -6.59
CA PRO A 264 -8.22 15.87 -5.80
C PRO A 264 -8.53 14.43 -5.37
N GLY A 265 -8.47 13.46 -6.29
CA GLY A 265 -8.72 12.04 -6.00
C GLY A 265 -7.61 11.41 -5.13
N VAL A 266 -6.36 11.77 -5.37
CA VAL A 266 -5.22 11.31 -4.58
C VAL A 266 -5.31 11.84 -3.14
N THR A 267 -5.61 13.12 -2.95
CA THR A 267 -5.79 13.73 -1.62
C THR A 267 -6.92 13.05 -0.84
N LYS A 268 -8.06 12.81 -1.51
CA LYS A 268 -9.20 12.09 -0.92
C LYS A 268 -8.80 10.67 -0.51
N SER A 269 -8.12 9.95 -1.39
CA SER A 269 -7.63 8.59 -1.12
C SER A 269 -6.71 8.54 0.11
N PHE A 270 -5.76 9.48 0.20
CA PHE A 270 -4.86 9.58 1.36
C PHE A 270 -5.60 9.92 2.65
N ALA A 271 -6.57 10.83 2.59
CA ALA A 271 -7.39 11.19 3.75
C ALA A 271 -8.17 9.98 4.28
N TYR A 272 -8.79 9.21 3.38
CA TYR A 272 -9.51 7.99 3.76
C TYR A 272 -8.58 6.94 4.36
N MET A 273 -7.47 6.61 3.67
CA MET A 273 -6.51 5.61 4.15
C MET A 273 -5.93 5.99 5.52
N ARG A 274 -5.58 7.27 5.73
CA ARG A 274 -5.14 7.77 7.06
C ARG A 274 -6.24 7.64 8.12
N GLY A 275 -7.50 7.91 7.75
CA GLY A 275 -8.64 7.70 8.63
C GLY A 275 -8.80 6.25 9.06
N VAL A 276 -8.63 5.31 8.12
CA VAL A 276 -8.63 3.87 8.42
C VAL A 276 -7.49 3.51 9.37
N ILE A 277 -6.25 3.96 9.09
CA ILE A 277 -5.08 3.71 9.95
C ILE A 277 -5.33 4.24 11.38
N ALA A 278 -5.83 5.46 11.49
CA ALA A 278 -6.15 6.07 12.79
C ALA A 278 -7.24 5.30 13.53
N GLY A 279 -8.31 4.88 12.82
CA GLY A 279 -9.39 4.06 13.38
C GLY A 279 -8.96 2.68 13.86
N MET A 280 -7.84 2.16 13.33
CA MET A 280 -7.21 0.91 13.78
C MET A 280 -6.30 1.10 15.00
N GLY A 281 -6.17 2.32 15.54
CA GLY A 281 -5.26 2.64 16.64
C GLY A 281 -3.78 2.63 16.26
N LEU A 282 -3.47 2.71 14.96
CA LEU A 282 -2.11 2.79 14.44
C LEU A 282 -1.69 4.25 14.28
N ARG A 283 -0.38 4.52 14.40
CA ARG A 283 0.20 5.85 14.22
C ARG A 283 1.35 5.82 13.24
#